data_413e1f11d5c083c8f8879a8cfdb21ba1
#
_entry.id   413e1f11d5c083c8f8879a8cfdb21ba1
#
_cell.length_a   1.000
_cell.length_b   1.000
_cell.length_c   1.000
_cell.angle_alpha   90.00
_cell.angle_beta   90.00
_cell.angle_gamma   90.00
#
_symmetry.space_group_name_H-M   'P 1'
#
loop_
_entity.id
_entity.type
_entity.pdbx_description
1 polymer ?
#
loop_
_entity_poly.entity_id
_entity_poly.type
_entity_poly.pdbx_seq_one_letter_code
_entity_poly.pdbx_strand_id
1 'polypeptide(L)'
;MYLQYTELADPVVPYPVCMVHGGGLTGVTWETTPDGREGFDTLFLRHGFNVYVSDAVERGRASWAQFPEINPVPPCFNSYAERWTTYRLGPKYPESYEGTRFDADKYDAFIKSGHDA
;
A
#
# COMPACT_ATOMS: atom_id res chain seq x y z
N MET A 1 -7.00 -5.79 11.06
CA MET A 1 -5.79 -6.04 10.26
C MET A 1 -5.93 -7.40 9.59
N TYR A 2 -5.59 -7.49 8.32
CA TYR A 2 -5.47 -8.75 7.58
C TYR A 2 -3.99 -9.12 7.49
N LEU A 3 -3.69 -10.40 7.56
CA LEU A 3 -2.34 -10.92 7.40
C LEU A 3 -2.39 -12.17 6.53
N GLN A 4 -1.76 -12.10 5.38
CA GLN A 4 -1.49 -13.25 4.53
C GLN A 4 -0.06 -13.70 4.78
N TYR A 5 0.11 -15.00 5.01
CA TYR A 5 1.45 -15.56 5.17
C TYR A 5 1.66 -16.74 4.25
N THR A 6 2.89 -16.89 3.81
CA THR A 6 3.33 -18.02 3.01
C THR A 6 4.57 -18.62 3.68
N GLU A 7 4.48 -19.87 4.04
CA GLU A 7 5.56 -20.63 4.66
C GLU A 7 6.11 -21.65 3.66
N LEU A 8 7.44 -21.67 3.57
CA LEU A 8 8.16 -22.67 2.80
C LEU A 8 8.37 -23.94 3.63
N ALA A 9 8.37 -25.08 2.98
CA ALA A 9 8.64 -26.34 3.67
C ALA A 9 10.07 -26.40 4.24
N ASP A 10 11.01 -25.73 3.59
CA ASP A 10 12.44 -25.69 4.00
C ASP A 10 12.99 -24.26 3.77
N PRO A 11 12.71 -23.32 4.70
CA PRO A 11 13.19 -21.97 4.58
C PRO A 11 14.70 -21.87 4.88
N VAL A 12 15.39 -20.96 4.17
CA VAL A 12 16.82 -20.70 4.37
C VAL A 12 17.11 -20.10 5.74
N VAL A 13 16.17 -19.29 6.24
CA VAL A 13 16.27 -18.65 7.56
C VAL A 13 14.99 -18.87 8.37
N PRO A 14 15.08 -18.96 9.70
CA PRO A 14 13.90 -19.21 10.55
C PRO A 14 13.00 -17.98 10.73
N TYR A 15 13.42 -16.81 10.28
CA TYR A 15 12.67 -15.57 10.46
C TYR A 15 11.97 -15.17 9.16
N PRO A 16 10.67 -14.81 9.23
CA PRO A 16 9.94 -14.34 8.07
C PRO A 16 10.29 -12.88 7.73
N VAL A 17 10.05 -12.52 6.48
CA VAL A 17 10.00 -11.13 6.04
C VAL A 17 8.57 -10.62 6.20
N CYS A 18 8.38 -9.54 6.96
CA CYS A 18 7.09 -8.89 7.12
C CYS A 18 7.01 -7.66 6.23
N MET A 19 6.02 -7.65 5.35
CA MET A 19 5.78 -6.56 4.38
C MET A 19 4.58 -5.74 4.81
N VAL A 20 4.84 -4.47 5.10
CA VAL A 20 3.81 -3.50 5.52
C VAL A 20 3.71 -2.42 4.47
N HIS A 21 2.52 -2.17 3.99
CA HIS A 21 2.28 -1.16 2.95
C HIS A 21 2.37 0.28 3.49
N GLY A 22 2.57 1.24 2.58
CA GLY A 22 2.57 2.67 2.89
C GLY A 22 1.16 3.24 3.08
N GLY A 23 1.09 4.51 3.51
CA GLY A 23 -0.17 5.24 3.64
C GLY A 23 -0.92 5.34 2.31
N GLY A 24 -2.21 5.03 2.32
CA GLY A 24 -3.04 5.03 1.11
C GLY A 24 -2.81 3.84 0.15
N LEU A 25 -2.06 2.82 0.58
CA LEU A 25 -1.78 1.61 -0.18
C LEU A 25 -2.32 0.38 0.54
N THR A 26 -2.18 -0.78 -0.10
CA THR A 26 -2.55 -2.09 0.43
C THR A 26 -1.39 -3.07 0.28
N GLY A 27 -1.51 -4.27 0.86
CA GLY A 27 -0.52 -5.33 0.73
C GLY A 27 -0.25 -5.76 -0.71
N VAL A 28 -1.18 -5.53 -1.64
CA VAL A 28 -1.01 -5.82 -3.07
C VAL A 28 0.23 -5.13 -3.66
N THR A 29 0.65 -4.00 -3.08
CA THR A 29 1.92 -3.32 -3.44
C THR A 29 3.14 -4.25 -3.40
N TRP A 30 3.11 -5.29 -2.58
CA TRP A 30 4.21 -6.25 -2.44
C TRP A 30 4.04 -7.49 -3.32
N GLU A 31 2.81 -7.77 -3.78
CA GLU A 31 2.46 -8.99 -4.50
C GLU A 31 2.63 -8.86 -6.01
N THR A 32 2.55 -7.63 -6.54
CA THR A 32 2.69 -7.36 -7.97
C THR A 32 3.22 -5.95 -8.22
N THR A 33 3.71 -5.72 -9.42
CA THR A 33 4.08 -4.40 -9.91
C THR A 33 2.97 -3.83 -10.82
N PRO A 34 2.88 -2.50 -11.02
CA PRO A 34 1.87 -1.89 -11.89
C PRO A 34 1.89 -2.40 -13.34
N ASP A 35 3.04 -2.90 -13.80
CA ASP A 35 3.22 -3.50 -15.13
C ASP A 35 2.99 -5.02 -15.16
N GLY A 36 2.49 -5.60 -14.05
CA GLY A 36 2.08 -7.00 -13.98
C GLY A 36 3.20 -8.00 -13.75
N ARG A 37 4.40 -7.56 -13.37
CA ARG A 37 5.47 -8.48 -12.94
C ARG A 37 5.23 -8.96 -11.51
N GLU A 38 5.94 -10.01 -11.13
CA GLU A 38 5.95 -10.52 -9.76
C GLU A 38 6.40 -9.46 -8.75
N GLY A 39 5.77 -9.47 -7.59
CA GLY A 39 6.09 -8.59 -6.48
C GLY A 39 7.29 -9.06 -5.65
N PHE A 40 7.61 -8.28 -4.64
CA PHE A 40 8.70 -8.60 -3.72
C PHE A 40 8.42 -9.85 -2.90
N ASP A 41 7.16 -10.14 -2.56
CA ASP A 41 6.76 -11.35 -1.86
C ASP A 41 7.28 -12.60 -2.55
N THR A 42 7.01 -12.74 -3.85
CA THR A 42 7.46 -13.87 -4.66
C THR A 42 8.98 -13.92 -4.77
N LEU A 43 9.65 -12.77 -4.90
CA LEU A 43 11.10 -12.69 -4.95
C LEU A 43 11.74 -13.20 -3.65
N PHE A 44 11.22 -12.80 -2.48
CA PHE A 44 11.71 -13.28 -1.19
C PHE A 44 11.44 -14.77 -0.99
N LEU A 45 10.26 -15.26 -1.37
CA LEU A 45 9.93 -16.69 -1.33
C LEU A 45 10.93 -17.52 -2.15
N ARG A 46 11.27 -17.08 -3.37
CA ARG A 46 12.25 -17.75 -4.22
C ARG A 46 13.66 -17.76 -3.63
N HIS A 47 13.97 -16.81 -2.77
CA HIS A 47 15.24 -16.75 -2.04
C HIS A 47 15.19 -17.49 -0.68
N GLY A 48 14.12 -18.24 -0.42
CA GLY A 48 14.01 -19.12 0.74
C GLY A 48 13.53 -18.44 2.01
N PHE A 49 12.87 -17.29 1.93
CA PHE A 49 12.28 -16.60 3.07
C PHE A 49 10.79 -16.87 3.17
N ASN A 50 10.32 -17.14 4.37
CA ASN A 50 8.89 -17.05 4.66
C ASN A 50 8.44 -15.59 4.57
N VAL A 51 7.21 -15.35 4.09
CA VAL A 51 6.72 -13.99 3.84
C VAL A 51 5.37 -13.78 4.51
N TYR A 52 5.23 -12.65 5.18
CA TYR A 52 3.98 -12.12 5.68
C TYR A 52 3.66 -10.80 5.00
N VAL A 53 2.48 -10.71 4.38
CA VAL A 53 1.97 -9.48 3.76
C VAL A 53 0.76 -9.02 4.53
N SER A 54 0.78 -7.77 5.01
CA SER A 54 -0.30 -7.22 5.83
C SER A 54 -1.12 -6.18 5.09
N ASP A 55 -2.42 -6.15 5.38
CA ASP A 55 -3.29 -5.02 5.15
C ASP A 55 -3.67 -4.41 6.51
N ALA A 56 -3.41 -3.13 6.68
CA ALA A 56 -3.79 -2.41 7.89
C ALA A 56 -5.31 -2.32 8.01
N VAL A 57 -5.80 -1.95 9.19
CA VAL A 57 -7.22 -1.69 9.40
C VAL A 57 -7.68 -0.62 8.40
N GLU A 58 -8.86 -0.81 7.82
CA GLU A 58 -9.46 0.04 6.78
C GLU A 58 -8.71 0.05 5.45
N ARG A 59 -7.87 -0.96 5.19
CA ARG A 59 -7.13 -1.10 3.93
C ARG A 59 -7.31 -2.48 3.33
N GLY A 60 -7.44 -2.51 2.02
CA GLY A 60 -7.45 -3.73 1.21
C GLY A 60 -8.29 -4.86 1.80
N ARG A 61 -7.70 -6.00 1.99
CA ARG A 61 -8.36 -7.23 2.50
C ARG A 61 -8.77 -7.15 3.98
N ALA A 62 -8.19 -6.23 4.76
CA ALA A 62 -8.65 -5.98 6.12
C ALA A 62 -10.03 -5.32 6.15
N SER A 63 -10.36 -4.59 5.08
CA SER A 63 -11.63 -3.88 4.93
C SER A 63 -11.95 -2.95 6.10
N TRP A 64 -13.10 -2.33 6.05
CA TRP A 64 -13.64 -1.57 7.16
C TRP A 64 -14.43 -2.51 8.07
N ALA A 65 -14.01 -2.62 9.33
CA ALA A 65 -14.70 -3.45 10.30
C ALA A 65 -15.98 -2.76 10.75
N GLN A 66 -17.12 -3.36 10.46
CA GLN A 66 -18.45 -2.89 10.88
C GLN A 66 -18.73 -3.19 12.37
N PHE A 67 -17.78 -2.82 13.23
CA PHE A 67 -17.93 -2.94 14.67
C PHE A 67 -18.03 -1.53 15.27
N PRO A 68 -19.24 -1.01 15.54
CA PRO A 68 -19.43 0.37 16.01
C PRO A 68 -18.65 0.68 17.30
N GLU A 69 -18.41 -0.32 18.13
CA GLU A 69 -17.61 -0.21 19.36
C GLU A 69 -16.11 -0.01 19.08
N ILE A 70 -15.62 -0.42 17.91
CA ILE A 70 -14.21 -0.28 17.50
C ILE A 70 -14.07 0.87 16.50
N ASN A 71 -14.96 0.92 15.51
CA ASN A 71 -14.97 1.90 14.43
C ASN A 71 -16.30 2.65 14.40
N PRO A 72 -16.49 3.65 15.29
CA PRO A 72 -17.75 4.38 15.42
C PRO A 72 -18.02 5.36 14.26
N VAL A 73 -17.03 5.61 13.42
CA VAL A 73 -17.12 6.52 12.27
C VAL A 73 -16.89 5.76 10.96
N PRO A 74 -17.50 6.22 9.84
CA PRO A 74 -17.24 5.62 8.55
C PRO A 74 -15.76 5.78 8.14
N PRO A 75 -15.26 4.91 7.24
CA PRO A 75 -13.89 4.99 6.75
C PRO A 75 -13.61 6.34 6.09
N CYS A 76 -12.41 6.85 6.29
CA CYS A 76 -11.96 8.09 5.69
C CYS A 76 -11.38 7.83 4.31
N PHE A 77 -11.99 8.38 3.29
CA PHE A 77 -11.49 8.35 1.93
C PHE A 77 -10.90 9.71 1.57
N ASN A 78 -9.68 9.72 1.07
CA ASN A 78 -9.08 10.93 0.53
C ASN A 78 -9.42 11.07 -0.95
N SER A 79 -9.96 12.22 -1.31
CA SER A 79 -10.15 12.56 -2.72
C SER A 79 -8.79 12.73 -3.43
N TYR A 80 -8.83 12.69 -4.76
CA TYR A 80 -7.68 12.94 -5.61
C TYR A 80 -6.96 14.26 -5.27
N ALA A 81 -7.73 15.33 -5.05
CA ALA A 81 -7.21 16.64 -4.70
C ALA A 81 -6.65 16.69 -3.27
N GLU A 82 -7.29 16.02 -2.32
CA GLU A 82 -6.79 15.95 -0.94
C GLU A 82 -5.46 15.22 -0.85
N ARG A 83 -5.25 14.19 -1.66
CA ARG A 83 -3.96 13.48 -1.71
C ARG A 83 -2.84 14.38 -2.20
N TRP A 84 -3.10 15.31 -3.11
CA TRP A 84 -2.12 16.28 -3.56
C TRP A 84 -1.53 17.08 -2.41
N THR A 85 -2.38 17.61 -1.55
CA THR A 85 -1.95 18.35 -0.37
C THR A 85 -1.35 17.47 0.72
N THR A 86 -1.90 16.28 0.91
CA THR A 86 -1.38 15.28 1.87
C THR A 86 0.03 14.86 1.53
N TYR A 87 0.34 14.66 0.26
CA TYR A 87 1.69 14.35 -0.22
C TYR A 87 2.60 15.58 -0.32
N ARG A 88 2.09 16.76 0.04
CA ARG A 88 2.84 18.04 0.02
C ARG A 88 3.37 18.40 -1.36
N LEU A 89 2.65 18.07 -2.40
CA LEU A 89 3.02 18.40 -3.78
C LEU A 89 2.74 19.87 -4.08
N GLY A 90 1.73 20.45 -3.45
CA GLY A 90 1.35 21.83 -3.63
C GLY A 90 0.28 22.30 -2.63
N PRO A 91 -0.03 23.60 -2.60
CA PRO A 91 -1.02 24.17 -1.71
C PRO A 91 -2.45 23.71 -2.06
N LYS A 92 -2.65 23.40 -3.34
CA LYS A 92 -3.95 22.98 -3.89
C LYS A 92 -3.71 22.29 -5.23
N TYR A 93 -4.47 21.26 -5.54
CA TYR A 93 -4.40 20.61 -6.86
C TYR A 93 -4.90 21.53 -7.99
N PRO A 94 -4.19 21.66 -9.10
CA PRO A 94 -2.91 21.04 -9.47
C PRO A 94 -1.68 21.93 -9.25
N GLU A 95 -1.76 22.94 -8.41
CA GLU A 95 -0.67 23.89 -8.15
C GLU A 95 0.46 23.22 -7.34
N SER A 96 1.68 23.23 -7.84
CA SER A 96 2.87 22.72 -7.17
C SER A 96 3.59 23.78 -6.36
N TYR A 97 4.24 23.38 -5.26
CA TYR A 97 5.18 24.27 -4.59
C TYR A 97 6.40 24.53 -5.48
N GLU A 98 6.98 25.73 -5.35
CA GLU A 98 8.23 26.06 -6.00
C GLU A 98 9.33 25.06 -5.57
N GLY A 99 10.09 24.54 -6.52
CA GLY A 99 11.14 23.56 -6.27
C GLY A 99 10.66 22.13 -6.02
N THR A 100 9.37 21.85 -6.17
CA THR A 100 8.85 20.48 -6.14
C THR A 100 9.53 19.62 -7.21
N ARG A 101 10.12 18.49 -6.79
CA ARG A 101 10.80 17.55 -7.71
C ARG A 101 9.86 16.55 -8.36
N PHE A 102 8.64 16.46 -7.87
CA PHE A 102 7.62 15.58 -8.44
C PHE A 102 7.07 16.19 -9.73
N ASP A 103 7.03 15.40 -10.78
CA ASP A 103 6.45 15.79 -12.06
C ASP A 103 4.92 15.74 -11.96
N ALA A 104 4.30 16.91 -11.92
CA ALA A 104 2.85 17.04 -11.75
C ALA A 104 2.04 16.34 -12.86
N ASP A 105 2.58 16.29 -14.07
CA ASP A 105 1.94 15.63 -15.23
C ASP A 105 1.84 14.11 -15.03
N LYS A 106 2.65 13.54 -14.15
CA LYS A 106 2.63 12.12 -13.79
C LYS A 106 1.74 11.79 -12.61
N TYR A 107 1.07 12.78 -12.01
CA TYR A 107 0.27 12.54 -10.81
C TYR A 107 -0.84 11.53 -11.03
N ASP A 108 -1.55 11.63 -12.15
CA ASP A 108 -2.61 10.69 -12.50
C ASP A 108 -2.10 9.25 -12.62
N ALA A 109 -0.98 9.07 -13.29
CA ALA A 109 -0.34 7.75 -13.43
C ALA A 109 0.17 7.23 -12.06
N PHE A 110 0.71 8.11 -11.23
CA PHE A 110 1.15 7.76 -9.88
C PHE A 110 -0.01 7.28 -9.00
N ILE A 111 -1.13 7.99 -8.99
CA ILE A 111 -2.31 7.58 -8.21
C ILE A 111 -2.87 6.25 -8.74
N LYS A 112 -3.00 6.10 -10.06
CA LYS A 112 -3.50 4.87 -10.68
C LYS A 112 -2.57 3.66 -10.52
N SER A 113 -1.29 3.87 -10.27
CA SER A 113 -0.35 2.79 -9.98
C SER A 113 -0.45 2.26 -8.55
N GLY A 114 -1.06 3.02 -7.65
CA GLY A 114 -1.34 2.59 -6.29
C GLY A 114 -2.53 1.65 -6.24
N HIS A 115 -2.51 0.74 -5.29
CA HIS A 115 -3.64 -0.14 -4.98
C HIS A 115 -4.37 0.44 -3.77
N ASP A 116 -5.34 1.28 -4.06
CA ASP A 116 -6.17 1.89 -3.02
C ASP A 116 -7.14 0.88 -2.40
N ALA A 117 -7.37 1.06 -1.13
CA ALA A 117 -8.44 0.38 -0.42
C ALA A 117 -9.79 0.95 -0.80
#